data_e3d502d96ed2cf79fbd30d15b604ba41
#
_entry.id   e3d502d96ed2cf79fbd30d15b604ba41
#
_cell.length_a   1.000
_cell.length_b   1.000
_cell.length_c   1.000
_cell.angle_alpha   90.00
_cell.angle_beta   90.00
_cell.angle_gamma   90.00
#
_symmetry.space_group_name_H-M   'P 1'
#
loop_
_entity.id
_entity.type
_entity.pdbx_description
1 polymer ?
#
loop_
_entity_poly.entity_id
_entity_poly.type
_entity_poly.pdbx_seq_one_letter_code
_entity_poly.pdbx_strand_id
1 'polypeptide(L)'
;MSDLHAVDTVALAALEADLAQQLALVDSFGPDWTRPRTHPEGHVHDVVIVGGGQSGLATAFGLKRERINNILVLDENPEGFEGPWETYARMITLRTPKGLTPIDYGLPALTPQAWFTACFGAAAWDALDKIPRGVWMEYLRWYRRVLNLPLRNDARVTGITPAGDGVYRVALADGATLLARKVVLATGIQGGGEWHTPAMIRENLPRHAYAHTSEPIDLAALEGKRVGILGGGASAFDNANHALAQGVGEVHVFMRRKALPRINPIRFMERVGFTARYPALSDAEKYRAMAAFLSHNQPPTNDTFNRAASWPGFALHLGSPWNEVAHEDGQVIVTTPHDRFAFDFVILSTGLISDPRLRPELAALAPHIALWGDVVAMPEGERNALIDAHPYLGPAFEFTPRAPADAALLHGLFAFNYSALISLGLSASALSGMKNALPRLVRGIADQLFLDDREALLAQFIAYDEEEFVGEWPRPASAVEAAA
;
A
#
# COMPACT_ATOMS: atom_id res chain seq x y z
N MET A 1 15.82 2.15 20.14
CA MET A 1 16.87 2.41 19.10
C MET A 1 18.26 2.68 19.67
N SER A 2 18.40 2.87 21.00
CA SER A 2 19.70 3.13 21.67
C SER A 2 20.70 1.96 21.65
N ASP A 3 20.29 0.76 21.23
CA ASP A 3 21.12 -0.45 21.34
C ASP A 3 21.58 -1.02 20.00
N LEU A 4 21.25 -0.38 18.87
CA LEU A 4 21.82 -0.76 17.58
C LEU A 4 23.19 -0.07 17.43
N HIS A 5 24.24 -0.89 17.20
CA HIS A 5 25.57 -0.43 16.91
C HIS A 5 25.61 0.46 15.66
N ALA A 6 26.68 1.23 15.46
CA ALA A 6 26.89 1.96 14.24
C ALA A 6 26.84 0.99 13.01
N VAL A 7 26.30 1.48 11.90
CA VAL A 7 26.17 0.69 10.66
C VAL A 7 27.57 0.25 10.19
N ASP A 8 27.74 -1.04 9.94
CA ASP A 8 28.92 -1.57 9.29
C ASP A 8 28.90 -1.23 7.79
N THR A 9 29.58 -0.15 7.46
CA THR A 9 29.64 0.36 6.07
C THR A 9 30.39 -0.56 5.12
N VAL A 10 31.34 -1.36 5.61
CA VAL A 10 32.12 -2.30 4.79
C VAL A 10 31.25 -3.51 4.41
N ALA A 11 30.56 -4.09 5.37
CA ALA A 11 29.65 -5.20 5.12
C ALA A 11 28.47 -4.78 4.24
N LEU A 12 27.95 -3.55 4.44
CA LEU A 12 26.87 -3.01 3.60
C LEU A 12 27.35 -2.81 2.14
N ALA A 13 28.54 -2.27 1.94
CA ALA A 13 29.12 -2.12 0.58
C ALA A 13 29.32 -3.49 -0.11
N ALA A 14 29.73 -4.51 0.64
CA ALA A 14 29.85 -5.87 0.11
C ALA A 14 28.51 -6.46 -0.31
N LEU A 15 27.44 -6.23 0.50
CA LEU A 15 26.08 -6.64 0.13
C LEU A 15 25.58 -5.91 -1.13
N GLU A 16 25.88 -4.62 -1.27
CA GLU A 16 25.48 -3.83 -2.46
C GLU A 16 26.18 -4.32 -3.72
N ALA A 17 27.45 -4.73 -3.61
CA ALA A 17 28.20 -5.34 -4.72
C ALA A 17 27.62 -6.72 -5.10
N ASP A 18 27.27 -7.55 -4.11
CA ASP A 18 26.60 -8.84 -4.34
C ASP A 18 25.23 -8.65 -5.01
N LEU A 19 24.43 -7.67 -4.55
CA LEU A 19 23.16 -7.33 -5.17
C LEU A 19 23.33 -6.93 -6.64
N ALA A 20 24.32 -6.08 -6.94
CA ALA A 20 24.61 -5.66 -8.31
C ALA A 20 24.96 -6.87 -9.19
N GLN A 21 25.73 -7.83 -8.67
CA GLN A 21 26.05 -9.08 -9.37
C GLN A 21 24.80 -9.95 -9.57
N GLN A 22 23.94 -10.11 -8.55
CA GLN A 22 22.70 -10.87 -8.67
C GLN A 22 21.76 -10.27 -9.72
N LEU A 23 21.64 -8.94 -9.76
CA LEU A 23 20.83 -8.24 -10.76
C LEU A 23 21.35 -8.45 -12.19
N ALA A 24 22.67 -8.44 -12.37
CA ALA A 24 23.32 -8.72 -13.66
C ALA A 24 23.09 -10.18 -14.10
N LEU A 25 23.20 -11.14 -13.17
CA LEU A 25 23.03 -12.57 -13.46
C LEU A 25 21.59 -12.95 -13.87
N VAL A 26 20.59 -12.20 -13.42
CA VAL A 26 19.18 -12.44 -13.80
C VAL A 26 18.69 -11.46 -14.87
N ASP A 27 19.59 -10.77 -15.55
CA ASP A 27 19.32 -9.84 -16.65
C ASP A 27 18.17 -8.84 -16.32
N SER A 28 18.25 -8.27 -15.10
CA SER A 28 17.15 -7.48 -14.55
C SER A 28 16.95 -6.11 -15.20
N PHE A 29 17.93 -5.62 -15.97
CA PHE A 29 17.87 -4.30 -16.57
C PHE A 29 18.25 -4.32 -18.05
N GLY A 30 17.68 -3.42 -18.83
CA GLY A 30 17.95 -3.32 -20.25
C GLY A 30 17.20 -2.16 -20.88
N PRO A 31 17.31 -1.95 -22.19
CA PRO A 31 16.57 -0.94 -22.91
C PRO A 31 15.07 -1.20 -22.84
N ASP A 32 14.28 -0.12 -22.93
CA ASP A 32 12.82 -0.21 -23.00
C ASP A 32 12.38 -0.93 -24.28
N TRP A 33 11.38 -1.77 -24.14
CA TRP A 33 10.62 -2.33 -25.28
C TRP A 33 9.36 -1.55 -25.58
N THR A 34 8.90 -0.69 -24.63
CA THR A 34 7.74 0.19 -24.80
C THR A 34 8.00 1.25 -25.85
N ARG A 35 6.95 1.67 -26.55
CA ARG A 35 7.07 2.71 -27.58
C ARG A 35 6.81 4.08 -26.98
N PRO A 36 7.73 5.05 -27.19
CA PRO A 36 7.51 6.42 -26.73
C PRO A 36 6.21 6.99 -27.33
N ARG A 37 5.38 7.60 -26.48
CA ARG A 37 4.20 8.33 -26.91
C ARG A 37 4.53 9.83 -26.98
N THR A 38 4.02 10.48 -28.03
CA THR A 38 4.09 11.93 -28.18
C THR A 38 2.74 12.56 -27.82
N HIS A 39 2.76 13.68 -27.12
CA HIS A 39 1.56 14.45 -26.81
C HIS A 39 1.87 15.95 -26.91
N PRO A 40 0.93 16.81 -27.37
CA PRO A 40 1.17 18.26 -27.52
C PRO A 40 1.56 18.96 -26.21
N GLU A 41 1.11 18.43 -25.07
CA GLU A 41 1.38 19.01 -23.75
C GLU A 41 2.75 18.60 -23.16
N GLY A 42 3.51 17.71 -23.81
CA GLY A 42 4.85 17.35 -23.35
C GLY A 42 5.14 15.86 -23.26
N HIS A 43 6.11 15.52 -22.38
CA HIS A 43 6.56 14.15 -22.17
C HIS A 43 5.47 13.27 -21.58
N VAL A 44 5.33 12.05 -22.13
CA VAL A 44 4.41 11.04 -21.65
C VAL A 44 5.19 9.92 -20.97
N HIS A 45 4.97 9.74 -19.67
CA HIS A 45 5.49 8.57 -18.94
C HIS A 45 4.71 7.31 -19.34
N ASP A 46 5.39 6.17 -19.41
CA ASP A 46 4.69 4.90 -19.57
C ASP A 46 3.88 4.60 -18.29
N VAL A 47 4.48 4.81 -17.11
CA VAL A 47 3.77 4.63 -15.83
C VAL A 47 4.09 5.75 -14.86
N VAL A 48 3.07 6.37 -14.29
CA VAL A 48 3.18 7.19 -13.08
C VAL A 48 2.63 6.41 -11.89
N ILE A 49 3.42 6.31 -10.83
CA ILE A 49 3.08 5.62 -9.59
C ILE A 49 2.86 6.67 -8.51
N VAL A 50 1.67 6.72 -7.92
CA VAL A 50 1.30 7.66 -6.85
C VAL A 50 1.49 6.97 -5.50
N GLY A 51 2.42 7.48 -4.70
CA GLY A 51 2.85 6.94 -3.41
C GLY A 51 4.23 6.29 -3.48
N GLY A 52 5.23 6.88 -2.80
CA GLY A 52 6.63 6.46 -2.74
C GLY A 52 6.96 5.52 -1.58
N GLY A 53 5.95 5.01 -0.87
CA GLY A 53 6.12 4.00 0.17
C GLY A 53 6.49 2.63 -0.41
N GLN A 54 6.53 1.61 0.45
CA GLN A 54 6.93 0.24 0.08
C GLN A 54 6.25 -0.31 -1.19
N SER A 55 4.95 -0.02 -1.37
CA SER A 55 4.18 -0.50 -2.52
C SER A 55 4.62 0.16 -3.83
N GLY A 56 4.83 1.48 -3.81
CA GLY A 56 5.27 2.21 -4.99
C GLY A 56 6.71 1.91 -5.36
N LEU A 57 7.63 1.85 -4.39
CA LEU A 57 9.03 1.47 -4.63
C LEU A 57 9.14 0.07 -5.23
N ALA A 58 8.41 -0.90 -4.67
CA ALA A 58 8.42 -2.27 -5.17
C ALA A 58 7.77 -2.38 -6.58
N THR A 59 6.72 -1.60 -6.86
CA THR A 59 6.12 -1.53 -8.20
C THR A 59 7.12 -0.96 -9.20
N ALA A 60 7.80 0.14 -8.87
CA ALA A 60 8.81 0.75 -9.73
C ALA A 60 9.96 -0.24 -10.05
N PHE A 61 10.45 -0.96 -9.04
CA PHE A 61 11.48 -1.98 -9.26
C PHE A 61 10.98 -3.12 -10.16
N GLY A 62 9.76 -3.61 -9.93
CA GLY A 62 9.17 -4.64 -10.77
C GLY A 62 9.05 -4.22 -12.23
N LEU A 63 8.63 -2.98 -12.51
CA LEU A 63 8.55 -2.43 -13.86
C LEU A 63 9.94 -2.30 -14.53
N LYS A 64 10.95 -1.83 -13.78
CA LYS A 64 12.34 -1.80 -14.29
C LYS A 64 12.85 -3.19 -14.66
N ARG A 65 12.47 -4.25 -13.91
CA ARG A 65 12.79 -5.64 -14.25
C ARG A 65 12.10 -6.10 -15.52
N GLU A 66 10.90 -5.60 -15.81
CA GLU A 66 10.21 -5.82 -17.10
C GLU A 66 10.72 -4.90 -18.21
N ARG A 67 11.83 -4.16 -17.97
CA ARG A 67 12.42 -3.20 -18.93
C ARG A 67 11.40 -2.13 -19.38
N ILE A 68 10.67 -1.60 -18.40
CA ILE A 68 9.81 -0.42 -18.52
C ILE A 68 10.44 0.64 -17.63
N ASN A 69 11.27 1.52 -18.21
CA ASN A 69 12.07 2.50 -17.46
C ASN A 69 11.52 3.93 -17.51
N ASN A 70 10.66 4.24 -18.49
CA ASN A 70 9.99 5.54 -18.59
C ASN A 70 8.87 5.66 -17.53
N ILE A 71 9.28 5.57 -16.26
CA ILE A 71 8.40 5.59 -15.09
C ILE A 71 8.75 6.73 -14.15
N LEU A 72 7.79 7.18 -13.35
CA LEU A 72 8.01 8.14 -12.28
C LEU A 72 7.16 7.79 -11.06
N VAL A 73 7.78 7.77 -9.89
CA VAL A 73 7.08 7.65 -8.59
C VAL A 73 6.88 9.06 -8.01
N LEU A 74 5.70 9.34 -7.47
CA LEU A 74 5.37 10.60 -6.80
C LEU A 74 5.02 10.33 -5.35
N ASP A 75 5.53 11.13 -4.42
CA ASP A 75 5.10 11.11 -3.02
C ASP A 75 4.82 12.53 -2.53
N GLU A 76 3.78 12.68 -1.71
CA GLU A 76 3.40 13.97 -1.12
C GLU A 76 4.31 14.41 0.01
N ASN A 77 5.06 13.48 0.61
CA ASN A 77 5.96 13.75 1.72
C ASN A 77 7.37 14.12 1.24
N PRO A 78 8.17 14.81 2.05
CA PRO A 78 9.58 15.04 1.79
C PRO A 78 10.37 13.73 1.78
N GLU A 79 11.57 13.78 1.19
CA GLU A 79 12.46 12.62 1.09
C GLU A 79 12.75 12.00 2.45
N GLY A 80 12.62 10.67 2.53
CA GLY A 80 12.82 9.90 3.73
C GLY A 80 11.60 9.80 4.64
N PHE A 81 10.46 10.40 4.25
CA PHE A 81 9.20 10.34 4.99
C PHE A 81 8.07 9.69 4.18
N GLU A 82 8.41 8.97 3.14
CA GLU A 82 7.44 8.26 2.31
C GLU A 82 6.70 7.18 3.10
N GLY A 83 5.39 7.15 2.96
CA GLY A 83 4.52 6.22 3.69
C GLY A 83 4.32 6.59 5.17
N PRO A 84 3.82 5.64 5.99
CA PRO A 84 3.36 5.94 7.34
C PRO A 84 4.45 5.90 8.42
N TRP A 85 5.63 5.35 8.14
CA TRP A 85 6.57 4.85 9.14
C TRP A 85 7.18 5.94 10.03
N GLU A 86 7.50 7.10 9.48
CA GLU A 86 8.01 8.28 10.21
C GLU A 86 6.95 9.38 10.37
N THR A 87 5.77 9.21 9.78
CA THR A 87 4.70 10.22 9.81
C THR A 87 3.68 9.92 10.91
N TYR A 88 2.72 9.05 10.66
CA TYR A 88 1.60 8.80 11.57
C TYR A 88 1.56 7.39 12.19
N ALA A 89 2.38 6.44 11.75
CA ALA A 89 2.42 5.12 12.37
C ALA A 89 3.03 5.20 13.79
N ARG A 90 2.27 4.74 14.78
CA ARG A 90 2.68 4.81 16.19
C ARG A 90 3.02 3.45 16.79
N MET A 91 2.94 2.38 15.98
CA MET A 91 3.44 1.08 16.39
C MET A 91 4.96 1.11 16.60
N ILE A 92 5.46 0.39 17.59
CA ILE A 92 6.90 0.30 17.85
C ILE A 92 7.58 -0.60 16.83
N THR A 93 6.95 -1.74 16.52
CA THR A 93 7.46 -2.74 15.58
C THR A 93 6.41 -3.10 14.55
N LEU A 94 6.85 -3.62 13.41
CA LEU A 94 5.95 -4.23 12.44
C LEU A 94 5.19 -5.39 13.08
N ARG A 95 3.95 -5.63 12.62
CA ARG A 95 3.15 -6.80 13.04
C ARG A 95 3.44 -8.03 12.19
N THR A 96 4.02 -7.83 11.04
CA THR A 96 4.46 -8.88 10.11
C THR A 96 5.68 -9.59 10.69
N PRO A 97 5.75 -10.93 10.64
CA PRO A 97 6.93 -11.69 11.04
C PRO A 97 8.18 -11.25 10.27
N LYS A 98 9.33 -11.13 10.97
CA LYS A 98 10.59 -10.63 10.39
C LYS A 98 11.12 -11.47 9.21
N GLY A 99 10.80 -12.76 9.17
CA GLY A 99 11.23 -13.68 8.13
C GLY A 99 10.42 -13.61 6.83
N LEU A 100 9.40 -12.75 6.73
CA LEU A 100 8.69 -12.54 5.46
C LEU A 100 9.51 -11.63 4.53
N THR A 101 9.53 -12.01 3.26
CA THR A 101 10.24 -11.30 2.19
C THR A 101 9.20 -10.68 1.23
N PRO A 102 8.76 -9.44 1.49
CA PRO A 102 7.60 -8.89 0.78
C PRO A 102 7.93 -8.25 -0.56
N ILE A 103 9.12 -7.63 -0.73
CA ILE A 103 9.46 -6.76 -1.87
C ILE A 103 10.80 -7.08 -2.54
N ASP A 104 11.44 -8.19 -2.17
CA ASP A 104 12.75 -8.60 -2.68
C ASP A 104 12.74 -9.23 -4.07
N TYR A 105 11.58 -9.59 -4.60
CA TYR A 105 11.42 -10.27 -5.89
C TYR A 105 12.26 -11.55 -6.05
N GLY A 106 12.56 -12.22 -4.93
CA GLY A 106 13.35 -13.45 -4.89
C GLY A 106 14.86 -13.23 -4.96
N LEU A 107 15.35 -12.00 -4.83
CA LEU A 107 16.78 -11.67 -4.76
C LEU A 107 17.25 -11.75 -3.31
N PRO A 108 18.11 -12.70 -2.92
CA PRO A 108 18.54 -12.90 -1.54
C PRO A 108 19.20 -11.66 -0.94
N ALA A 109 20.06 -10.98 -1.70
CA ALA A 109 20.76 -9.77 -1.26
C ALA A 109 19.83 -8.56 -1.04
N LEU A 110 18.62 -8.58 -1.61
CA LEU A 110 17.63 -7.50 -1.44
C LEU A 110 16.67 -7.73 -0.26
N THR A 111 16.78 -8.84 0.46
CA THR A 111 15.89 -9.12 1.59
C THR A 111 16.16 -8.18 2.77
N PRO A 112 15.12 -7.86 3.60
CA PRO A 112 15.32 -7.10 4.83
C PRO A 112 16.33 -7.74 5.78
N GLN A 113 16.38 -9.07 5.83
CA GLN A 113 17.33 -9.83 6.64
C GLN A 113 18.77 -9.61 6.16
N ALA A 114 19.03 -9.72 4.85
CA ALA A 114 20.36 -9.52 4.30
C ALA A 114 20.88 -8.11 4.59
N TRP A 115 20.04 -7.08 4.33
CA TRP A 115 20.38 -5.70 4.63
C TRP A 115 20.63 -5.46 6.13
N PHE A 116 19.73 -5.93 7.01
CA PHE A 116 19.89 -5.75 8.45
C PHE A 116 21.15 -6.45 8.96
N THR A 117 21.40 -7.67 8.49
CA THR A 117 22.59 -8.44 8.90
C THR A 117 23.87 -7.76 8.44
N ALA A 118 23.91 -7.20 7.24
CA ALA A 118 25.05 -6.41 6.77
C ALA A 118 25.25 -5.14 7.62
N CYS A 119 24.18 -4.46 8.03
CA CYS A 119 24.28 -3.24 8.81
C CYS A 119 24.69 -3.50 10.28
N PHE A 120 24.13 -4.54 10.93
CA PHE A 120 24.13 -4.68 12.40
C PHE A 120 24.58 -6.07 12.88
N GLY A 121 24.88 -7.00 11.96
CA GLY A 121 25.31 -8.35 12.25
C GLY A 121 24.18 -9.36 12.45
N ALA A 122 24.51 -10.65 12.22
CA ALA A 122 23.55 -11.77 12.31
C ALA A 122 22.99 -11.94 13.73
N ALA A 123 23.82 -11.78 14.77
CA ALA A 123 23.39 -11.91 16.16
C ALA A 123 22.31 -10.86 16.53
N ALA A 124 22.42 -9.64 16.00
CA ALA A 124 21.41 -8.60 16.20
C ALA A 124 20.09 -8.97 15.49
N TRP A 125 20.16 -9.55 14.28
CA TRP A 125 18.97 -10.05 13.60
C TRP A 125 18.28 -11.17 14.39
N ASP A 126 19.04 -12.14 14.88
CA ASP A 126 18.49 -13.27 15.64
C ASP A 126 17.80 -12.82 16.91
N ALA A 127 18.35 -11.80 17.58
CA ALA A 127 17.76 -11.21 18.79
C ALA A 127 16.46 -10.45 18.57
N LEU A 128 16.15 -10.02 17.33
CA LEU A 128 14.87 -9.36 17.03
C LEU A 128 13.70 -10.34 17.09
N ASP A 129 12.62 -9.98 17.78
CA ASP A 129 11.31 -10.62 17.60
C ASP A 129 10.61 -10.10 16.34
N LYS A 130 10.54 -8.77 16.20
CA LYS A 130 9.90 -8.05 15.10
C LYS A 130 10.77 -6.88 14.67
N ILE A 131 10.68 -6.51 13.39
CA ILE A 131 11.42 -5.35 12.86
C ILE A 131 10.85 -4.06 13.45
N PRO A 132 11.66 -3.19 14.08
CA PRO A 132 11.24 -1.86 14.49
C PRO A 132 10.81 -1.01 13.28
N ARG A 133 9.76 -0.18 13.42
CA ARG A 133 9.23 0.60 12.29
C ARG A 133 10.27 1.55 11.66
N GLY A 134 11.10 2.20 12.47
CA GLY A 134 12.17 3.06 11.97
C GLY A 134 13.26 2.28 11.22
N VAL A 135 13.59 1.07 11.66
CA VAL A 135 14.50 0.17 10.92
C VAL A 135 13.90 -0.24 9.57
N TRP A 136 12.58 -0.48 9.53
CA TRP A 136 11.90 -0.73 8.26
C TRP A 136 11.98 0.47 7.32
N MET A 137 11.85 1.70 7.82
CA MET A 137 12.01 2.90 7.01
C MET A 137 13.45 3.06 6.49
N GLU A 138 14.47 2.79 7.32
CA GLU A 138 15.87 2.79 6.85
C GLU A 138 16.12 1.75 5.74
N TYR A 139 15.51 0.56 5.85
CA TYR A 139 15.55 -0.42 4.78
C TYR A 139 14.90 0.11 3.49
N LEU A 140 13.77 0.81 3.55
CA LEU A 140 13.12 1.40 2.38
C LEU A 140 13.95 2.52 1.75
N ARG A 141 14.62 3.35 2.56
CA ARG A 141 15.57 4.38 2.08
C ARG A 141 16.74 3.74 1.33
N TRP A 142 17.31 2.68 1.90
CA TRP A 142 18.33 1.88 1.25
C TRP A 142 17.83 1.23 -0.05
N TYR A 143 16.67 0.61 -0.02
CA TYR A 143 16.04 -0.04 -1.18
C TYR A 143 15.85 0.94 -2.35
N ARG A 144 15.32 2.14 -2.08
CA ARG A 144 15.21 3.21 -3.08
C ARG A 144 16.55 3.56 -3.69
N ARG A 145 17.56 3.79 -2.84
CA ARG A 145 18.89 4.22 -3.26
C ARG A 145 19.62 3.16 -4.06
N VAL A 146 19.70 1.93 -3.55
CA VAL A 146 20.50 0.86 -4.18
C VAL A 146 19.93 0.42 -5.53
N LEU A 147 18.62 0.54 -5.74
CA LEU A 147 17.94 0.23 -6.99
C LEU A 147 17.80 1.44 -7.92
N ASN A 148 18.25 2.61 -7.51
CA ASN A 148 18.15 3.87 -8.27
C ASN A 148 16.74 4.09 -8.82
N LEU A 149 15.75 4.14 -7.92
CA LEU A 149 14.34 4.28 -8.29
C LEU A 149 13.98 5.76 -8.51
N PRO A 150 13.32 6.11 -9.63
CA PRO A 150 12.97 7.50 -9.95
C PRO A 150 11.77 7.95 -9.10
N LEU A 151 12.04 8.69 -8.02
CA LEU A 151 11.02 9.19 -7.11
C LEU A 151 11.15 10.71 -6.94
N ARG A 152 10.03 11.43 -7.13
CA ARG A 152 9.87 12.85 -6.85
C ARG A 152 9.06 13.00 -5.56
N ASN A 153 9.66 13.62 -4.56
CA ASN A 153 9.03 13.99 -3.30
C ASN A 153 8.32 15.35 -3.40
N ASP A 154 7.58 15.74 -2.35
CA ASP A 154 6.80 16.98 -2.28
C ASP A 154 5.84 17.15 -3.49
N ALA A 155 5.34 16.04 -4.00
CA ALA A 155 4.55 15.95 -5.23
C ALA A 155 3.17 15.33 -4.96
N ARG A 156 2.31 16.11 -4.28
CA ARG A 156 0.93 15.69 -4.00
C ARG A 156 0.10 15.70 -5.28
N VAL A 157 -0.46 14.56 -5.64
CA VAL A 157 -1.44 14.43 -6.74
C VAL A 157 -2.80 14.92 -6.27
N THR A 158 -3.40 15.83 -7.04
CA THR A 158 -4.70 16.47 -6.76
C THR A 158 -5.80 16.09 -7.74
N GLY A 159 -5.44 15.54 -8.90
CA GLY A 159 -6.40 15.14 -9.91
C GLY A 159 -5.82 14.20 -10.95
N ILE A 160 -6.62 13.27 -11.42
CA ILE A 160 -6.31 12.35 -12.53
C ILE A 160 -7.47 12.45 -13.52
N THR A 161 -7.18 12.87 -14.74
CA THR A 161 -8.19 13.05 -15.78
C THR A 161 -7.71 12.47 -17.11
N PRO A 162 -8.59 11.98 -17.97
CA PRO A 162 -8.24 11.58 -19.32
C PRO A 162 -7.70 12.78 -20.11
N ALA A 163 -6.61 12.57 -20.87
CA ALA A 163 -6.03 13.55 -21.79
C ALA A 163 -6.26 13.19 -23.26
N GLY A 164 -6.95 12.10 -23.57
CA GLY A 164 -7.12 11.53 -24.90
C GLY A 164 -6.08 10.47 -25.22
N ASP A 165 -6.32 9.70 -26.26
CA ASP A 165 -5.41 8.69 -26.83
C ASP A 165 -4.82 7.71 -25.80
N GLY A 166 -5.59 7.33 -24.77
CA GLY A 166 -5.15 6.42 -23.71
C GLY A 166 -4.10 7.02 -22.77
N VAL A 167 -4.06 8.35 -22.67
CA VAL A 167 -3.17 9.11 -21.78
C VAL A 167 -3.97 9.76 -20.66
N TYR A 168 -3.43 9.75 -19.46
CA TYR A 168 -3.93 10.50 -18.30
C TYR A 168 -3.13 11.75 -18.06
N ARG A 169 -3.82 12.81 -17.64
CA ARG A 169 -3.24 14.00 -17.03
C ARG A 169 -3.26 13.85 -15.51
N VAL A 170 -2.08 13.92 -14.89
CA VAL A 170 -1.88 13.85 -13.44
C VAL A 170 -1.53 15.23 -12.95
N ALA A 171 -2.46 15.90 -12.27
CA ALA A 171 -2.29 17.23 -11.71
C ALA A 171 -1.67 17.17 -10.32
N LEU A 172 -0.72 18.07 -10.04
CA LEU A 172 -0.04 18.20 -8.77
C LEU A 172 -0.47 19.46 -8.02
N ALA A 173 -0.29 19.48 -6.71
CA ALA A 173 -0.66 20.62 -5.85
C ALA A 173 0.15 21.88 -6.11
N ASP A 174 1.35 21.77 -6.68
CA ASP A 174 2.21 22.88 -7.09
C ASP A 174 1.79 23.50 -8.44
N GLY A 175 0.73 23.00 -9.07
CA GLY A 175 0.23 23.41 -10.37
C GLY A 175 0.89 22.71 -11.56
N ALA A 176 1.89 21.86 -11.33
CA ALA A 176 2.49 21.07 -12.41
C ALA A 176 1.52 19.99 -12.88
N THR A 177 1.71 19.55 -14.12
CA THR A 177 0.95 18.47 -14.75
C THR A 177 1.91 17.50 -15.40
N LEU A 178 1.65 16.21 -15.21
CA LEU A 178 2.36 15.12 -15.85
C LEU A 178 1.40 14.32 -16.74
N LEU A 179 1.95 13.71 -17.78
CA LEU A 179 1.18 12.83 -18.65
C LEU A 179 1.67 11.38 -18.46
N ALA A 180 0.73 10.43 -18.43
CA ALA A 180 1.04 9.03 -18.25
C ALA A 180 0.10 8.12 -19.04
N ARG A 181 0.62 7.03 -19.61
CA ARG A 181 -0.21 5.97 -20.24
C ARG A 181 -0.90 5.14 -19.15
N LYS A 182 -0.20 4.87 -18.05
CA LYS A 182 -0.70 4.09 -16.91
C LYS A 182 -0.49 4.85 -15.62
N VAL A 183 -1.47 4.75 -14.71
CA VAL A 183 -1.38 5.35 -13.38
C VAL A 183 -1.64 4.27 -12.32
N VAL A 184 -0.72 4.12 -11.37
CA VAL A 184 -0.84 3.18 -10.26
C VAL A 184 -1.04 3.95 -8.96
N LEU A 185 -2.17 3.74 -8.29
CA LEU A 185 -2.43 4.31 -6.97
C LEU A 185 -1.85 3.39 -5.90
N ALA A 186 -0.56 3.59 -5.54
CA ALA A 186 0.15 2.88 -4.48
C ALA A 186 0.06 3.63 -3.14
N THR A 187 -1.09 4.21 -2.86
CA THR A 187 -1.35 5.23 -1.84
C THR A 187 -1.61 4.67 -0.43
N GLY A 188 -1.27 3.40 -0.19
CA GLY A 188 -1.31 2.80 1.15
C GLY A 188 -2.73 2.54 1.70
N ILE A 189 -2.84 2.54 3.04
CA ILE A 189 -4.10 2.18 3.71
C ILE A 189 -5.18 3.23 3.46
N GLN A 190 -4.85 4.52 3.56
CA GLN A 190 -5.82 5.61 3.37
C GLN A 190 -6.19 5.84 1.90
N GLY A 191 -5.40 5.37 0.96
CA GLY A 191 -5.53 5.71 -0.45
C GLY A 191 -6.75 5.11 -1.15
N GLY A 192 -7.53 4.26 -0.49
CA GLY A 192 -8.77 3.72 -1.02
C GLY A 192 -10.03 4.53 -0.71
N GLY A 193 -9.93 5.56 0.14
CA GLY A 193 -11.09 6.33 0.60
C GLY A 193 -10.69 7.40 1.62
N GLU A 194 -11.32 7.40 2.79
CA GLU A 194 -11.03 8.37 3.85
C GLU A 194 -10.97 7.73 5.25
N TRP A 195 -10.34 8.42 6.19
CA TRP A 195 -10.42 8.08 7.60
C TRP A 195 -11.82 8.34 8.13
N HIS A 196 -12.38 7.34 8.83
CA HIS A 196 -13.74 7.45 9.33
C HIS A 196 -13.83 8.39 10.55
N THR A 197 -14.39 9.57 10.36
CA THR A 197 -14.80 10.46 11.44
C THR A 197 -16.30 10.34 11.65
N PRO A 198 -16.79 9.78 12.78
CA PRO A 198 -18.21 9.67 13.06
C PRO A 198 -18.91 11.04 13.01
N ALA A 199 -20.17 11.07 12.51
CA ALA A 199 -20.94 12.31 12.38
C ALA A 199 -21.05 13.06 13.71
N MET A 200 -21.30 12.34 14.83
CA MET A 200 -21.38 12.93 16.16
C MET A 200 -20.11 13.68 16.58
N ILE A 201 -18.93 13.29 16.09
CA ILE A 201 -17.67 13.99 16.37
C ILE A 201 -17.59 15.25 15.51
N ARG A 202 -17.79 15.10 14.20
CA ARG A 202 -17.65 16.19 13.23
C ARG A 202 -18.66 17.32 13.47
N GLU A 203 -19.86 16.98 13.94
CA GLU A 203 -20.95 17.93 14.16
C GLU A 203 -20.88 18.66 15.51
N ASN A 204 -20.27 18.03 16.53
CA ASN A 204 -20.30 18.55 17.91
C ASN A 204 -18.95 19.01 18.45
N LEU A 205 -17.82 18.65 17.80
CA LEU A 205 -16.50 19.03 18.28
C LEU A 205 -15.77 19.96 17.30
N PRO A 206 -15.07 20.99 17.81
CA PRO A 206 -14.21 21.80 16.97
C PRO A 206 -13.00 20.98 16.50
N ARG A 207 -12.51 21.25 15.29
CA ARG A 207 -11.46 20.44 14.64
C ARG A 207 -10.16 20.30 15.47
N HIS A 208 -9.82 21.29 16.26
CA HIS A 208 -8.64 21.26 17.10
C HIS A 208 -8.75 20.33 18.33
N ALA A 209 -9.94 19.87 18.67
CA ALA A 209 -10.18 19.02 19.84
C ALA A 209 -10.06 17.51 19.55
N TYR A 210 -9.85 17.12 18.29
CA TYR A 210 -9.71 15.71 17.92
C TYR A 210 -8.78 15.49 16.72
N ALA A 211 -8.26 14.28 16.62
CA ALA A 211 -7.56 13.78 15.43
C ALA A 211 -7.83 12.29 15.22
N HIS A 212 -7.70 11.82 13.97
CA HIS A 212 -7.69 10.39 13.69
C HIS A 212 -6.32 9.79 14.04
N THR A 213 -6.28 8.48 14.37
CA THR A 213 -5.01 7.76 14.66
C THR A 213 -3.97 7.85 13.54
N SER A 214 -4.38 8.20 12.34
CA SER A 214 -3.51 8.31 11.16
C SER A 214 -3.25 9.75 10.74
N GLU A 215 -3.48 10.69 11.64
CA GLU A 215 -3.15 12.10 11.46
C GLU A 215 -2.00 12.50 12.37
N PRO A 216 -1.26 13.56 12.03
CA PRO A 216 -0.31 14.18 12.95
C PRO A 216 -1.02 14.63 14.23
N ILE A 217 -0.44 14.34 15.39
CA ILE A 217 -0.94 14.77 16.70
C ILE A 217 0.25 15.40 17.44
N ASP A 218 0.08 16.64 17.86
CA ASP A 218 1.06 17.30 18.72
C ASP A 218 0.89 16.80 20.16
N LEU A 219 1.58 15.71 20.48
CA LEU A 219 1.53 15.11 21.82
C LEU A 219 2.31 15.92 22.88
N ALA A 220 3.23 16.77 22.47
CA ALA A 220 3.93 17.66 23.39
C ALA A 220 2.97 18.70 23.99
N ALA A 221 2.04 19.22 23.19
CA ALA A 221 0.97 20.10 23.68
C ALA A 221 -0.05 19.41 24.59
N LEU A 222 -0.01 18.07 24.65
CA LEU A 222 -0.88 17.23 25.48
C LEU A 222 -0.17 16.65 26.71
N GLU A 223 1.04 17.09 27.03
CA GLU A 223 1.77 16.67 28.24
C GLU A 223 0.93 16.93 29.49
N GLY A 224 0.83 15.92 30.36
CA GLY A 224 0.03 15.94 31.59
C GLY A 224 -1.49 15.98 31.39
N LYS A 225 -1.98 16.03 30.16
CA LYS A 225 -3.40 16.13 29.80
C LYS A 225 -4.10 14.77 29.84
N ARG A 226 -5.45 14.83 29.76
CA ARG A 226 -6.31 13.64 29.66
C ARG A 226 -6.78 13.46 28.23
N VAL A 227 -6.55 12.27 27.67
CA VAL A 227 -6.89 11.93 26.28
C VAL A 227 -7.88 10.76 26.23
N GLY A 228 -8.97 10.94 25.50
CA GLY A 228 -9.92 9.87 25.18
C GLY A 228 -9.63 9.24 23.81
N ILE A 229 -9.70 7.91 23.69
CA ILE A 229 -9.54 7.21 22.41
C ILE A 229 -10.83 6.45 22.09
N LEU A 230 -11.49 6.82 20.99
CA LEU A 230 -12.69 6.14 20.50
C LEU A 230 -12.30 4.98 19.58
N GLY A 231 -12.62 3.76 19.98
CA GLY A 231 -12.32 2.52 19.25
C GLY A 231 -11.31 1.66 19.99
N GLY A 232 -11.33 0.37 19.76
CA GLY A 232 -10.50 -0.61 20.49
C GLY A 232 -9.78 -1.58 19.57
N GLY A 233 -9.49 -1.17 18.34
CA GLY A 233 -8.59 -1.89 17.44
C GLY A 233 -7.13 -1.73 17.85
N ALA A 234 -6.24 -2.43 17.16
CA ALA A 234 -4.82 -2.40 17.47
C ALA A 234 -4.23 -0.97 17.46
N SER A 235 -4.70 -0.09 16.56
CA SER A 235 -4.24 1.30 16.49
C SER A 235 -4.58 2.13 17.74
N ALA A 236 -5.66 1.81 18.45
CA ALA A 236 -6.00 2.50 19.70
C ALA A 236 -4.94 2.27 20.75
N PHE A 237 -4.48 1.03 20.91
CA PHE A 237 -3.44 0.67 21.89
C PHE A 237 -2.06 1.17 21.47
N ASP A 238 -1.72 1.21 20.18
CA ASP A 238 -0.48 1.83 19.70
C ASP A 238 -0.47 3.33 19.98
N ASN A 239 -1.59 4.04 19.77
CA ASN A 239 -1.72 5.46 20.09
C ASN A 239 -1.69 5.72 21.60
N ALA A 240 -2.35 4.87 22.41
CA ALA A 240 -2.30 4.98 23.87
C ALA A 240 -0.87 4.84 24.39
N ASN A 241 -0.15 3.80 23.97
CA ASN A 241 1.25 3.60 24.33
C ASN A 241 2.14 4.79 23.93
N HIS A 242 1.94 5.29 22.71
CA HIS A 242 2.74 6.39 22.21
C HIS A 242 2.46 7.69 22.96
N ALA A 243 1.19 8.01 23.20
CA ALA A 243 0.79 9.19 23.94
C ALA A 243 1.34 9.19 25.38
N LEU A 244 1.17 8.07 26.11
CA LEU A 244 1.69 7.93 27.47
C LEU A 244 3.22 8.00 27.51
N ALA A 245 3.91 7.42 26.54
CA ALA A 245 5.36 7.52 26.43
C ALA A 245 5.88 8.95 26.11
N GLN A 246 5.02 9.81 25.56
CA GLN A 246 5.31 11.23 25.29
C GLN A 246 4.85 12.16 26.42
N GLY A 247 4.45 11.62 27.59
CA GLY A 247 4.11 12.42 28.77
C GLY A 247 2.64 12.83 28.90
N VAL A 248 1.75 12.30 28.05
CA VAL A 248 0.29 12.46 28.29
C VAL A 248 -0.06 11.85 29.65
N GLY A 249 -0.83 12.56 30.49
CA GLY A 249 -1.09 12.17 31.87
C GLY A 249 -1.99 10.94 31.97
N GLU A 250 -3.13 10.96 31.28
CA GLU A 250 -4.09 9.84 31.26
C GLU A 250 -4.59 9.56 29.84
N VAL A 251 -4.73 8.27 29.52
CA VAL A 251 -5.32 7.83 28.25
C VAL A 251 -6.40 6.78 28.50
N HIS A 252 -7.62 7.10 28.09
CA HIS A 252 -8.79 6.25 28.25
C HIS A 252 -9.24 5.69 26.89
N VAL A 253 -9.19 4.37 26.71
CA VAL A 253 -9.63 3.68 25.49
C VAL A 253 -11.05 3.15 25.65
N PHE A 254 -11.94 3.50 24.71
CA PHE A 254 -13.36 3.15 24.78
C PHE A 254 -13.75 2.17 23.66
N MET A 255 -14.43 1.08 24.05
CA MET A 255 -14.95 0.08 23.14
C MET A 255 -16.46 -0.12 23.33
N ARG A 256 -17.22 -0.15 22.23
CA ARG A 256 -18.64 -0.53 22.27
C ARG A 256 -18.86 -2.02 22.61
N ARG A 257 -17.88 -2.89 22.33
CA ARG A 257 -17.92 -4.33 22.64
C ARG A 257 -17.64 -4.56 24.12
N LYS A 258 -18.36 -5.52 24.72
CA LYS A 258 -18.18 -5.92 26.12
C LYS A 258 -16.93 -6.76 26.37
N ALA A 259 -16.24 -7.20 25.31
CA ALA A 259 -15.01 -7.98 25.39
C ALA A 259 -14.05 -7.57 24.25
N LEU A 260 -12.75 -7.68 24.51
CA LEU A 260 -11.71 -7.52 23.51
C LEU A 260 -11.82 -8.62 22.44
N PRO A 261 -11.58 -8.29 21.16
CA PRO A 261 -11.45 -9.31 20.14
C PRO A 261 -10.23 -10.19 20.45
N ARG A 262 -10.37 -11.49 20.23
CA ARG A 262 -9.31 -12.48 20.51
C ARG A 262 -8.79 -13.18 19.26
N ILE A 263 -9.55 -13.12 18.16
CA ILE A 263 -9.23 -13.80 16.91
C ILE A 263 -8.63 -12.77 15.96
N ASN A 264 -7.44 -13.04 15.46
CA ASN A 264 -6.83 -12.23 14.39
C ASN A 264 -7.03 -12.95 13.03
N PRO A 265 -8.00 -12.53 12.21
CA PRO A 265 -8.29 -13.17 10.93
C PRO A 265 -7.13 -13.05 9.93
N ILE A 266 -6.27 -12.04 10.05
CA ILE A 266 -5.09 -11.87 9.21
C ILE A 266 -4.16 -13.07 9.32
N ARG A 267 -4.00 -13.66 10.53
CA ARG A 267 -3.15 -14.83 10.71
C ARG A 267 -3.60 -16.05 9.90
N PHE A 268 -4.88 -16.19 9.68
CA PHE A 268 -5.38 -17.22 8.77
C PHE A 268 -5.13 -16.86 7.31
N MET A 269 -5.40 -15.59 6.95
CA MET A 269 -5.21 -15.11 5.58
C MET A 269 -3.73 -15.15 5.15
N GLU A 270 -2.78 -15.01 6.08
CA GLU A 270 -1.33 -15.10 5.83
C GLU A 270 -0.84 -16.52 5.50
N ARG A 271 -1.68 -17.54 5.61
CA ARG A 271 -1.34 -18.90 5.16
C ARG A 271 -1.10 -18.90 3.66
N VAL A 272 0.02 -19.50 3.25
CA VAL A 272 0.55 -19.43 1.88
C VAL A 272 -0.51 -19.73 0.81
N GLY A 273 -1.27 -20.80 0.97
CA GLY A 273 -2.31 -21.17 0.01
C GLY A 273 -3.42 -20.13 -0.07
N PHE A 274 -3.87 -19.58 1.07
CA PHE A 274 -4.96 -18.64 1.12
C PHE A 274 -4.56 -17.28 0.51
N THR A 275 -3.44 -16.70 0.95
CA THR A 275 -2.95 -15.42 0.42
C THR A 275 -2.72 -15.49 -1.09
N ALA A 276 -2.03 -16.55 -1.57
CA ALA A 276 -1.66 -16.67 -2.98
C ALA A 276 -2.87 -16.94 -3.90
N ARG A 277 -3.90 -17.64 -3.39
CA ARG A 277 -5.02 -18.17 -4.19
C ARG A 277 -6.36 -17.48 -3.95
N TYR A 278 -6.44 -16.57 -2.98
CA TYR A 278 -7.66 -15.80 -2.72
C TYR A 278 -8.30 -15.21 -3.98
N PRO A 279 -7.54 -14.63 -4.94
CA PRO A 279 -8.12 -14.06 -6.15
C PRO A 279 -8.85 -15.08 -7.05
N ALA A 280 -8.61 -16.37 -6.87
CA ALA A 280 -9.28 -17.44 -7.62
C ALA A 280 -10.67 -17.82 -7.08
N LEU A 281 -11.05 -17.29 -5.89
CA LEU A 281 -12.40 -17.48 -5.36
C LEU A 281 -13.43 -16.77 -6.22
N SER A 282 -14.65 -17.32 -6.26
CA SER A 282 -15.81 -16.62 -6.82
C SER A 282 -16.16 -15.37 -6.02
N ASP A 283 -16.84 -14.43 -6.60
CA ASP A 283 -17.23 -13.18 -5.94
C ASP A 283 -18.10 -13.42 -4.70
N ALA A 284 -19.01 -14.38 -4.75
CA ALA A 284 -19.81 -14.75 -3.58
C ALA A 284 -18.95 -15.32 -2.43
N GLU A 285 -17.89 -16.08 -2.75
CA GLU A 285 -16.95 -16.59 -1.74
C GLU A 285 -16.07 -15.48 -1.17
N LYS A 286 -15.57 -14.58 -2.03
CA LYS A 286 -14.82 -13.38 -1.60
C LYS A 286 -15.67 -12.51 -0.67
N TYR A 287 -16.92 -12.24 -1.06
CA TYR A 287 -17.85 -11.44 -0.26
C TYR A 287 -18.06 -12.05 1.13
N ARG A 288 -18.37 -13.36 1.22
CA ARG A 288 -18.54 -14.07 2.48
C ARG A 288 -17.27 -14.07 3.33
N ALA A 289 -16.11 -14.32 2.71
CA ALA A 289 -14.83 -14.30 3.40
C ALA A 289 -14.52 -12.93 3.99
N MET A 290 -14.78 -11.84 3.24
CA MET A 290 -14.53 -10.48 3.71
C MET A 290 -15.58 -10.00 4.72
N ALA A 291 -16.83 -10.41 4.61
CA ALA A 291 -17.84 -10.18 5.65
C ALA A 291 -17.40 -10.79 6.98
N ALA A 292 -16.92 -12.05 6.96
CA ALA A 292 -16.36 -12.71 8.14
C ALA A 292 -15.11 -11.95 8.66
N PHE A 293 -14.18 -11.55 7.78
CA PHE A 293 -12.99 -10.78 8.14
C PHE A 293 -13.34 -9.46 8.84
N LEU A 294 -14.24 -8.68 8.27
CA LEU A 294 -14.66 -7.38 8.82
C LEU A 294 -15.46 -7.51 10.12
N SER A 295 -16.13 -8.66 10.34
CA SER A 295 -16.84 -8.94 11.59
C SER A 295 -15.90 -9.16 12.78
N HIS A 296 -14.67 -9.58 12.54
CA HIS A 296 -13.67 -9.92 13.54
C HIS A 296 -12.85 -8.70 13.85
N ASN A 297 -12.92 -7.68 14.22
CA ASN A 297 -11.93 -6.62 14.48
C ASN A 297 -10.56 -7.20 14.87
N GLN A 298 -9.51 -6.67 14.30
CA GLN A 298 -8.16 -7.10 14.60
C GLN A 298 -7.79 -6.75 16.06
N PRO A 299 -7.42 -7.74 16.90
CA PRO A 299 -6.98 -7.46 18.26
C PRO A 299 -5.64 -6.72 18.27
N PRO A 300 -5.30 -6.01 19.37
CA PRO A 300 -3.92 -5.61 19.61
C PRO A 300 -3.02 -6.86 19.72
N THR A 301 -1.74 -6.73 19.47
CA THR A 301 -0.79 -7.79 19.82
C THR A 301 -0.64 -7.87 21.35
N ASN A 302 -0.26 -9.03 21.88
CA ASN A 302 -0.14 -9.21 23.33
C ASN A 302 0.84 -8.22 23.97
N ASP A 303 1.99 -7.99 23.32
CA ASP A 303 3.00 -7.04 23.77
C ASP A 303 2.47 -5.58 23.77
N THR A 304 1.73 -5.18 22.72
CA THR A 304 1.11 -3.85 22.65
C THR A 304 0.06 -3.66 23.76
N PHE A 305 -0.79 -4.68 24.00
CA PHE A 305 -1.80 -4.64 25.03
C PHE A 305 -1.17 -4.60 26.44
N ASN A 306 -0.23 -5.52 26.73
CA ASN A 306 0.42 -5.61 28.03
C ASN A 306 1.19 -4.32 28.38
N ARG A 307 1.84 -3.72 27.39
CA ARG A 307 2.49 -2.42 27.56
C ARG A 307 1.48 -1.32 27.90
N ALA A 308 0.36 -1.22 27.18
CA ALA A 308 -0.68 -0.25 27.49
C ALA A 308 -1.21 -0.43 28.92
N ALA A 309 -1.53 -1.67 29.29
CA ALA A 309 -2.05 -2.02 30.61
C ALA A 309 -1.03 -1.78 31.76
N SER A 310 0.26 -1.68 31.47
CA SER A 310 1.30 -1.41 32.46
C SER A 310 1.47 0.08 32.80
N TRP A 311 0.90 0.99 32.00
CA TRP A 311 0.99 2.42 32.29
C TRP A 311 0.01 2.84 33.39
N PRO A 312 0.46 3.57 34.45
CA PRO A 312 -0.44 4.02 35.51
C PRO A 312 -1.60 4.89 35.04
N GLY A 313 -1.38 5.69 33.99
CA GLY A 313 -2.42 6.57 33.40
C GLY A 313 -3.29 5.90 32.33
N PHE A 314 -3.23 4.58 32.14
CA PHE A 314 -4.04 3.88 31.15
C PHE A 314 -5.35 3.36 31.75
N ALA A 315 -6.47 3.58 31.05
CA ALA A 315 -7.78 3.01 31.38
C ALA A 315 -8.44 2.41 30.16
N LEU A 316 -9.11 1.26 30.33
CA LEU A 316 -9.87 0.58 29.29
C LEU A 316 -11.33 0.44 29.67
N HIS A 317 -12.23 0.99 28.87
CA HIS A 317 -13.68 0.98 29.07
C HIS A 317 -14.35 0.07 28.04
N LEU A 318 -14.71 -1.14 28.46
CA LEU A 318 -15.43 -2.13 27.64
C LEU A 318 -16.95 -1.92 27.77
N GLY A 319 -17.71 -2.20 26.70
CA GLY A 319 -19.16 -2.00 26.66
C GLY A 319 -19.57 -0.53 26.81
N SER A 320 -18.66 0.39 26.48
CA SER A 320 -18.80 1.83 26.70
C SER A 320 -18.80 2.59 25.36
N PRO A 321 -19.85 2.43 24.52
CA PRO A 321 -19.99 3.28 23.34
C PRO A 321 -20.12 4.76 23.78
N TRP A 322 -19.61 5.67 22.96
CA TRP A 322 -19.93 7.09 23.13
C TRP A 322 -21.34 7.34 22.60
N ASN A 323 -22.24 7.76 23.47
CA ASN A 323 -23.61 8.07 23.12
C ASN A 323 -23.76 9.52 22.68
N GLU A 324 -23.02 10.41 23.36
CA GLU A 324 -23.03 11.84 23.11
C GLU A 324 -21.64 12.41 23.31
N VAL A 325 -21.31 13.45 22.56
CA VAL A 325 -20.14 14.27 22.75
C VAL A 325 -20.49 15.75 22.68
N ALA A 326 -19.86 16.56 23.50
CA ALA A 326 -20.00 18.01 23.52
C ALA A 326 -18.63 18.66 23.75
N HIS A 327 -18.51 19.94 23.41
CA HIS A 327 -17.34 20.74 23.74
C HIS A 327 -17.77 21.83 24.74
N GLU A 328 -17.31 21.71 25.98
CA GLU A 328 -17.72 22.58 27.10
C GLU A 328 -16.45 23.06 27.81
N ASP A 329 -16.33 24.34 28.08
CA ASP A 329 -15.22 24.96 28.83
C ASP A 329 -13.80 24.54 28.34
N GLY A 330 -13.64 24.34 27.02
CA GLY A 330 -12.38 23.93 26.40
C GLY A 330 -12.06 22.43 26.48
N GLN A 331 -12.99 21.62 27.00
CA GLN A 331 -12.88 20.18 27.12
C GLN A 331 -13.89 19.43 26.24
N VAL A 332 -13.51 18.23 25.84
CA VAL A 332 -14.40 17.28 25.18
C VAL A 332 -15.12 16.46 26.25
N ILE A 333 -16.42 16.63 26.33
CA ILE A 333 -17.26 15.87 27.24
C ILE A 333 -17.84 14.67 26.50
N VAL A 334 -17.61 13.48 27.04
CA VAL A 334 -18.07 12.21 26.48
C VAL A 334 -19.05 11.55 27.43
N THR A 335 -20.25 11.25 26.96
CA THR A 335 -21.27 10.50 27.71
C THR A 335 -21.32 9.06 27.20
N THR A 336 -21.19 8.12 28.13
CA THR A 336 -21.32 6.67 27.88
C THR A 336 -22.53 6.13 28.62
N PRO A 337 -22.95 4.86 28.43
CA PRO A 337 -24.03 4.26 29.26
C PRO A 337 -23.68 4.18 30.75
N HIS A 338 -22.44 4.32 31.13
CA HIS A 338 -21.95 4.06 32.48
C HIS A 338 -21.54 5.33 33.21
N ASP A 339 -20.98 6.32 32.47
CA ASP A 339 -20.37 7.49 33.08
C ASP A 339 -20.23 8.66 32.10
N ARG A 340 -19.89 9.85 32.65
CA ARG A 340 -19.55 11.06 31.88
C ARG A 340 -18.08 11.40 32.14
N PHE A 341 -17.33 11.62 31.06
CA PHE A 341 -15.89 11.89 31.09
C PHE A 341 -15.57 13.24 30.45
N ALA A 342 -14.53 13.90 30.97
CA ALA A 342 -13.97 15.12 30.40
C ALA A 342 -12.54 14.86 29.93
N PHE A 343 -12.22 15.24 28.69
CA PHE A 343 -10.91 15.09 28.06
C PHE A 343 -10.44 16.40 27.47
N ASP A 344 -9.14 16.63 27.48
CA ASP A 344 -8.54 17.79 26.82
C ASP A 344 -8.45 17.56 25.29
N PHE A 345 -8.38 16.30 24.87
CA PHE A 345 -8.30 15.92 23.45
C PHE A 345 -8.84 14.50 23.23
N VAL A 346 -9.32 14.21 22.03
CA VAL A 346 -9.75 12.85 21.69
C VAL A 346 -9.12 12.34 20.39
N ILE A 347 -8.77 11.05 20.38
CA ILE A 347 -8.19 10.36 19.26
C ILE A 347 -9.20 9.36 18.69
N LEU A 348 -9.40 9.37 17.38
CA LEU A 348 -10.35 8.51 16.70
C LEU A 348 -9.64 7.29 16.12
N SER A 349 -9.87 6.12 16.72
CA SER A 349 -9.42 4.81 16.21
C SER A 349 -10.59 4.08 15.55
N THR A 350 -11.27 4.78 14.67
CA THR A 350 -12.54 4.39 14.06
C THR A 350 -12.41 3.71 12.71
N GLY A 351 -11.16 3.54 12.25
CA GLY A 351 -10.86 2.89 10.98
C GLY A 351 -11.05 3.80 9.77
N LEU A 352 -11.34 3.19 8.62
CA LEU A 352 -11.45 3.88 7.34
C LEU A 352 -12.67 3.39 6.55
N ILE A 353 -13.07 4.17 5.58
CA ILE A 353 -14.05 3.82 4.56
C ILE A 353 -13.30 3.74 3.23
N SER A 354 -13.37 2.61 2.55
CA SER A 354 -12.83 2.45 1.20
C SER A 354 -13.93 2.70 0.18
N ASP A 355 -13.85 3.84 -0.47
CA ASP A 355 -14.79 4.27 -1.51
C ASP A 355 -14.04 5.24 -2.45
N PRO A 356 -13.87 4.91 -3.72
CA PRO A 356 -13.16 5.78 -4.66
C PRO A 356 -13.82 7.16 -4.84
N ARG A 357 -15.11 7.29 -4.53
CA ARG A 357 -15.83 8.57 -4.61
C ARG A 357 -15.41 9.57 -3.53
N LEU A 358 -14.73 9.11 -2.46
CA LEU A 358 -14.18 9.93 -1.39
C LEU A 358 -12.75 10.42 -1.71
N ARG A 359 -12.19 10.03 -2.85
CA ARG A 359 -10.83 10.40 -3.25
C ARG A 359 -10.84 11.59 -4.19
N PRO A 360 -10.34 12.78 -3.75
CA PRO A 360 -10.34 13.98 -4.58
C PRO A 360 -9.64 13.81 -5.92
N GLU A 361 -8.51 13.09 -5.95
CA GLU A 361 -7.75 12.84 -7.17
C GLU A 361 -8.50 11.97 -8.19
N LEU A 362 -9.53 11.24 -7.75
CA LEU A 362 -10.38 10.41 -8.61
C LEU A 362 -11.72 11.08 -8.97
N ALA A 363 -11.98 12.31 -8.55
CA ALA A 363 -13.30 12.95 -8.71
C ALA A 363 -13.88 12.85 -10.13
N ALA A 364 -13.05 12.97 -11.16
CA ALA A 364 -13.47 12.87 -12.56
C ALA A 364 -13.76 11.42 -13.01
N LEU A 365 -13.15 10.41 -12.36
CA LEU A 365 -13.19 9.01 -12.76
C LEU A 365 -14.09 8.15 -11.86
N ALA A 366 -14.26 8.54 -10.59
CA ALA A 366 -15.03 7.78 -9.61
C ALA A 366 -16.46 7.43 -10.03
N PRO A 367 -17.24 8.30 -10.73
CA PRO A 367 -18.58 7.96 -11.21
C PRO A 367 -18.60 6.78 -12.19
N HIS A 368 -17.49 6.51 -12.86
CA HIS A 368 -17.32 5.49 -13.89
C HIS A 368 -16.79 4.15 -13.35
N ILE A 369 -16.30 4.14 -12.09
CA ILE A 369 -15.74 2.95 -11.44
C ILE A 369 -16.87 2.05 -10.93
N ALA A 370 -16.84 0.77 -11.28
CA ALA A 370 -17.74 -0.24 -10.72
C ALA A 370 -17.38 -0.50 -9.24
N LEU A 371 -18.40 -0.57 -8.39
CA LEU A 371 -18.27 -0.95 -6.99
C LEU A 371 -18.74 -2.39 -6.78
N TRP A 372 -18.33 -3.02 -5.69
CA TRP A 372 -18.80 -4.37 -5.34
C TRP A 372 -20.31 -4.44 -5.23
N GLY A 373 -20.96 -3.43 -4.69
CA GLY A 373 -22.41 -3.33 -4.61
C GLY A 373 -23.12 -3.14 -5.96
N ASP A 374 -22.42 -2.71 -7.00
CA ASP A 374 -22.96 -2.61 -8.38
C ASP A 374 -22.91 -3.97 -9.11
N VAL A 375 -21.90 -4.81 -8.81
CA VAL A 375 -21.61 -6.03 -9.55
C VAL A 375 -22.13 -7.28 -8.88
N VAL A 376 -22.04 -7.35 -7.53
CA VAL A 376 -22.34 -8.56 -6.78
C VAL A 376 -23.68 -8.41 -6.06
N ALA A 377 -24.67 -9.17 -6.54
CA ALA A 377 -26.00 -9.21 -5.92
C ALA A 377 -25.99 -10.13 -4.70
N MET A 378 -26.06 -9.55 -3.49
CA MET A 378 -26.23 -10.29 -2.25
C MET A 378 -27.68 -10.16 -1.75
N PRO A 379 -28.22 -11.18 -1.05
CA PRO A 379 -29.50 -11.03 -0.34
C PRO A 379 -29.45 -9.83 0.62
N GLU A 380 -30.56 -9.12 0.80
CA GLU A 380 -30.62 -7.88 1.58
C GLU A 380 -30.04 -8.04 3.01
N GLY A 381 -30.35 -9.15 3.68
CA GLY A 381 -29.85 -9.46 5.03
C GLY A 381 -28.36 -9.83 5.11
N GLU A 382 -27.69 -10.06 3.98
CA GLU A 382 -26.27 -10.41 3.88
C GLU A 382 -25.40 -9.27 3.34
N ARG A 383 -26.01 -8.15 2.94
CA ARG A 383 -25.29 -6.99 2.41
C ARG A 383 -24.45 -6.32 3.50
N ASN A 384 -23.28 -5.85 3.10
CA ASN A 384 -22.35 -5.12 3.94
C ASN A 384 -21.91 -3.84 3.23
N ALA A 385 -22.37 -2.69 3.74
CA ALA A 385 -22.11 -1.39 3.13
C ALA A 385 -20.60 -1.07 2.99
N LEU A 386 -19.75 -1.59 3.88
CA LEU A 386 -18.29 -1.40 3.77
C LEU A 386 -17.73 -2.19 2.58
N ILE A 387 -18.22 -3.40 2.32
CA ILE A 387 -17.82 -4.20 1.15
C ILE A 387 -18.36 -3.56 -0.11
N ASP A 388 -19.64 -3.22 -0.11
CA ASP A 388 -20.37 -2.68 -1.27
C ASP A 388 -19.76 -1.39 -1.83
N ALA A 389 -19.11 -0.59 -0.97
CA ALA A 389 -18.46 0.67 -1.35
C ALA A 389 -17.06 0.50 -1.94
N HIS A 390 -16.41 -0.67 -1.77
CA HIS A 390 -15.09 -0.90 -2.39
C HIS A 390 -15.19 -0.95 -3.91
N PRO A 391 -14.15 -0.49 -4.64
CA PRO A 391 -14.09 -0.69 -6.07
C PRO A 391 -14.02 -2.19 -6.40
N TYR A 392 -14.72 -2.60 -7.44
CA TYR A 392 -14.58 -3.92 -8.02
C TYR A 392 -13.38 -3.90 -8.97
N LEU A 393 -12.33 -4.62 -8.61
CA LEU A 393 -11.07 -4.61 -9.37
C LEU A 393 -10.91 -5.90 -10.18
N GLY A 394 -10.30 -5.74 -11.34
CA GLY A 394 -9.84 -6.85 -12.15
C GLY A 394 -8.62 -7.57 -11.56
N PRO A 395 -8.17 -8.68 -12.19
CA PRO A 395 -7.17 -9.59 -11.63
C PRO A 395 -5.77 -8.97 -11.47
N ALA A 396 -5.45 -7.89 -12.17
CA ALA A 396 -4.18 -7.17 -12.07
C ALA A 396 -4.31 -5.81 -11.35
N PHE A 397 -5.33 -5.63 -10.52
CA PHE A 397 -5.62 -4.40 -9.78
C PHE A 397 -6.19 -3.25 -10.61
N GLU A 398 -6.54 -3.49 -11.88
CA GLU A 398 -7.17 -2.50 -12.73
C GLU A 398 -8.58 -2.16 -12.24
N PHE A 399 -8.95 -0.88 -12.29
CA PHE A 399 -10.32 -0.47 -12.06
C PHE A 399 -11.21 -1.00 -13.19
N THR A 400 -12.36 -1.54 -12.84
CA THR A 400 -13.35 -2.01 -13.81
C THR A 400 -14.42 -0.94 -14.04
N PRO A 401 -14.89 -0.82 -15.29
CA PRO A 401 -15.89 0.18 -15.63
C PRO A 401 -17.27 -0.21 -15.10
N ARG A 402 -18.04 0.79 -14.65
CA ARG A 402 -19.44 0.63 -14.24
C ARG A 402 -20.33 0.29 -15.45
N ALA A 403 -20.03 0.87 -16.61
CA ALA A 403 -20.69 0.57 -17.88
C ALA A 403 -19.64 0.29 -18.95
N PRO A 404 -19.95 -0.54 -19.96
CA PRO A 404 -19.01 -0.85 -21.06
C PRO A 404 -18.47 0.40 -21.76
N ALA A 405 -19.26 1.47 -21.86
CA ALA A 405 -18.86 2.74 -22.47
C ALA A 405 -17.73 3.44 -21.69
N ASP A 406 -17.56 3.14 -20.41
CA ASP A 406 -16.56 3.76 -19.53
C ASP A 406 -15.19 3.06 -19.61
N ALA A 407 -15.09 1.95 -20.34
CA ALA A 407 -13.89 1.11 -20.38
C ALA A 407 -12.65 1.90 -20.82
N ALA A 408 -12.78 2.75 -21.82
CA ALA A 408 -11.68 3.57 -22.33
C ALA A 408 -11.21 4.63 -21.31
N LEU A 409 -12.10 5.12 -20.42
CA LEU A 409 -11.79 6.10 -19.41
C LEU A 409 -10.94 5.52 -18.27
N LEU A 410 -11.07 4.24 -17.98
CA LEU A 410 -10.40 3.55 -16.86
C LEU A 410 -9.23 2.68 -17.30
N HIS A 411 -9.04 2.50 -18.63
CA HIS A 411 -7.95 1.71 -19.15
C HIS A 411 -6.59 2.29 -18.76
N GLY A 412 -5.81 1.55 -17.98
CA GLY A 412 -4.52 2.01 -17.48
C GLY A 412 -4.54 2.62 -16.08
N LEU A 413 -5.67 2.58 -15.38
CA LEU A 413 -5.76 3.00 -13.98
C LEU A 413 -5.79 1.77 -13.05
N PHE A 414 -4.89 1.73 -12.06
CA PHE A 414 -4.71 0.61 -11.14
C PHE A 414 -4.78 1.04 -9.67
N ALA A 415 -5.46 0.24 -8.83
CA ALA A 415 -5.55 0.45 -7.39
C ALA A 415 -4.66 -0.53 -6.63
N PHE A 416 -3.40 -0.17 -6.38
CA PHE A 416 -2.48 -0.97 -5.58
C PHE A 416 -2.38 -0.44 -4.15
N ASN A 417 -3.52 -0.39 -3.47
CA ASN A 417 -3.69 0.13 -2.11
C ASN A 417 -4.73 -0.70 -1.33
N TYR A 418 -5.18 -0.22 -0.18
CA TYR A 418 -6.11 -0.96 0.68
C TYR A 418 -7.45 -1.30 0.00
N SER A 419 -7.91 -0.51 -0.97
CA SER A 419 -9.17 -0.77 -1.66
C SER A 419 -9.19 -2.08 -2.46
N ALA A 420 -8.02 -2.68 -2.72
CA ALA A 420 -7.90 -4.00 -3.35
C ALA A 420 -8.28 -5.18 -2.43
N LEU A 421 -8.53 -4.93 -1.13
CA LEU A 421 -8.73 -5.99 -0.13
C LEU A 421 -9.86 -6.95 -0.49
N ILE A 422 -11.00 -6.44 -0.94
CA ILE A 422 -12.16 -7.28 -1.22
C ILE A 422 -11.94 -8.13 -2.48
N SER A 423 -11.44 -7.52 -3.56
CA SER A 423 -11.21 -8.21 -4.83
C SER A 423 -10.03 -9.17 -4.80
N LEU A 424 -8.93 -8.84 -4.09
CA LEU A 424 -7.65 -9.51 -4.23
C LEU A 424 -7.03 -10.00 -2.89
N GLY A 425 -7.74 -9.81 -1.77
CA GLY A 425 -7.32 -10.27 -0.45
C GLY A 425 -6.17 -9.47 0.14
N LEU A 426 -5.37 -10.10 1.02
CA LEU A 426 -4.14 -9.51 1.53
C LEU A 426 -3.13 -9.36 0.38
N SER A 427 -3.06 -8.16 -0.15
CA SER A 427 -2.24 -7.82 -1.31
C SER A 427 -1.43 -6.56 -0.99
N ALA A 428 -1.76 -5.43 -1.61
CA ALA A 428 -1.16 -4.13 -1.31
C ALA A 428 -1.45 -3.62 0.11
N SER A 429 -2.46 -4.15 0.78
CA SER A 429 -2.89 -3.76 2.14
C SER A 429 -2.03 -4.36 3.26
N ALA A 430 -1.20 -5.36 2.97
CA ALA A 430 -0.36 -6.03 3.97
C ALA A 430 0.96 -6.51 3.35
N LEU A 431 2.06 -6.36 4.09
CA LEU A 431 3.39 -6.82 3.66
C LEU A 431 3.36 -8.31 3.25
N SER A 432 2.66 -9.14 4.01
CA SER A 432 2.54 -10.58 3.76
C SER A 432 1.90 -10.93 2.41
N GLY A 433 1.12 -10.03 1.82
CA GLY A 433 0.47 -10.22 0.52
C GLY A 433 1.31 -9.77 -0.67
N MET A 434 2.23 -8.85 -0.48
CA MET A 434 2.93 -8.15 -1.57
C MET A 434 3.72 -9.09 -2.48
N LYS A 435 4.35 -10.13 -1.93
CA LYS A 435 5.10 -11.14 -2.71
C LYS A 435 4.28 -11.76 -3.85
N ASN A 436 2.98 -11.97 -3.63
CA ASN A 436 2.07 -12.53 -4.62
C ASN A 436 1.37 -11.45 -5.48
N ALA A 437 1.20 -10.27 -4.92
CA ALA A 437 0.48 -9.15 -5.53
C ALA A 437 1.32 -8.41 -6.57
N LEU A 438 2.57 -8.10 -6.25
CA LEU A 438 3.48 -7.32 -7.11
C LEU A 438 3.68 -7.95 -8.50
N PRO A 439 4.01 -9.26 -8.64
CA PRO A 439 4.15 -9.84 -9.97
C PRO A 439 2.86 -9.79 -10.80
N ARG A 440 1.70 -9.86 -10.16
CA ARG A 440 0.39 -9.76 -10.81
C ARG A 440 0.14 -8.36 -11.34
N LEU A 441 0.38 -7.33 -10.54
CA LEU A 441 0.26 -5.93 -10.93
C LEU A 441 1.21 -5.60 -12.10
N VAL A 442 2.49 -5.91 -11.93
CA VAL A 442 3.53 -5.57 -12.90
C VAL A 442 3.26 -6.23 -14.25
N ARG A 443 2.88 -7.52 -14.26
CA ARG A 443 2.50 -8.23 -15.48
C ARG A 443 1.29 -7.56 -16.13
N GLY A 444 0.23 -7.25 -15.39
CA GLY A 444 -0.97 -6.62 -15.97
C GLY A 444 -0.69 -5.25 -16.58
N ILE A 445 0.21 -4.46 -15.99
CA ILE A 445 0.66 -3.19 -16.56
C ILE A 445 1.42 -3.45 -17.88
N ALA A 446 2.39 -4.39 -17.86
CA ALA A 446 3.17 -4.73 -19.04
C ALA A 446 2.28 -5.28 -20.17
N ASP A 447 1.34 -6.18 -19.86
CA ASP A 447 0.38 -6.73 -20.83
C ASP A 447 -0.47 -5.61 -21.47
N GLN A 448 -0.94 -4.63 -20.68
CA GLN A 448 -1.69 -3.51 -21.24
C GLN A 448 -0.82 -2.61 -22.12
N LEU A 449 0.42 -2.31 -21.74
CA LEU A 449 1.34 -1.52 -22.57
C LEU A 449 1.65 -2.23 -23.90
N PHE A 450 1.87 -3.54 -23.85
CA PHE A 450 2.08 -4.34 -25.06
C PHE A 450 0.85 -4.33 -25.99
N LEU A 451 -0.34 -4.53 -25.43
CA LEU A 451 -1.60 -4.53 -26.19
C LEU A 451 -1.92 -3.16 -26.78
N ASP A 452 -1.56 -2.08 -26.10
CA ASP A 452 -1.73 -0.72 -26.63
C ASP A 452 -0.87 -0.47 -27.89
N ASP A 453 0.32 -1.07 -27.93
CA ASP A 453 1.30 -0.89 -29.01
C ASP A 453 1.31 -2.08 -30.00
N ARG A 454 0.40 -3.06 -29.84
CA ARG A 454 0.42 -4.34 -30.55
C ARG A 454 0.47 -4.24 -32.07
N GLU A 455 -0.26 -3.30 -32.67
CA GLU A 455 -0.31 -3.16 -34.14
C GLU A 455 1.07 -2.79 -34.69
N ALA A 456 1.74 -1.84 -34.03
CA ALA A 456 3.07 -1.42 -34.43
C ALA A 456 4.14 -2.48 -34.15
N LEU A 457 4.04 -3.20 -33.01
CA LEU A 457 4.95 -4.29 -32.66
C LEU A 457 4.79 -5.47 -33.62
N LEU A 458 3.55 -5.84 -33.98
CA LEU A 458 3.28 -6.88 -34.98
C LEU A 458 3.76 -6.49 -36.38
N ALA A 459 3.59 -5.22 -36.77
CA ALA A 459 4.12 -4.73 -38.05
C ALA A 459 5.65 -4.82 -38.11
N GLN A 460 6.34 -4.48 -37.01
CA GLN A 460 7.81 -4.65 -36.90
C GLN A 460 8.22 -6.12 -36.99
N PHE A 461 7.51 -7.02 -36.30
CA PHE A 461 7.79 -8.45 -36.36
C PHE A 461 7.58 -9.02 -37.75
N ILE A 462 6.49 -8.65 -38.44
CA ILE A 462 6.19 -9.10 -39.81
C ILE A 462 7.23 -8.57 -40.82
N ALA A 463 7.77 -7.37 -40.57
CA ALA A 463 8.79 -6.77 -41.43
C ALA A 463 10.22 -7.19 -41.08
N TYR A 464 10.42 -8.02 -40.02
CA TYR A 464 11.73 -8.47 -39.60
C TYR A 464 12.35 -9.40 -40.66
N ASP A 465 13.51 -9.02 -41.19
CA ASP A 465 14.22 -9.68 -42.25
C ASP A 465 15.73 -9.84 -42.02
N GLU A 466 16.17 -9.74 -40.75
CA GLU A 466 17.57 -9.95 -40.41
C GLU A 466 17.98 -11.39 -40.57
N GLU A 467 18.98 -11.61 -41.43
CA GLU A 467 19.53 -12.92 -41.70
C GLU A 467 20.57 -13.31 -40.62
N GLU A 468 20.19 -14.17 -39.68
CA GLU A 468 21.09 -14.72 -38.67
C GLU A 468 21.79 -16.01 -39.11
N PHE A 469 21.10 -16.81 -39.94
CA PHE A 469 21.67 -18.05 -40.43
C PHE A 469 22.53 -17.81 -41.69
N VAL A 470 23.83 -17.92 -41.56
CA VAL A 470 24.85 -17.75 -42.63
C VAL A 470 25.52 -19.06 -43.01
N GLY A 471 24.95 -20.21 -42.63
CA GLY A 471 25.51 -21.52 -42.92
C GLY A 471 25.34 -21.91 -44.37
N GLU A 472 26.39 -22.44 -44.97
CA GLU A 472 26.35 -23.05 -46.34
C GLU A 472 26.10 -24.55 -46.23
N TRP A 473 25.10 -25.06 -46.96
CA TRP A 473 24.89 -26.49 -47.07
C TRP A 473 25.81 -27.02 -48.17
N PRO A 474 26.75 -27.94 -47.88
CA PRO A 474 27.60 -28.55 -48.91
C PRO A 474 26.68 -29.32 -49.87
N ARG A 475 26.59 -28.87 -51.12
CA ARG A 475 25.87 -29.65 -52.14
C ARG A 475 26.56 -31.03 -52.24
N PRO A 476 25.79 -32.14 -52.13
CA PRO A 476 26.38 -33.43 -52.40
C PRO A 476 26.92 -33.40 -53.83
N ALA A 477 28.15 -33.83 -54.00
CA ALA A 477 28.75 -33.99 -55.34
C ALA A 477 27.73 -34.72 -56.20
N SER A 478 27.32 -34.11 -57.29
CA SER A 478 26.30 -34.67 -58.18
C SER A 478 26.77 -36.06 -58.60
N ALA A 479 25.93 -37.06 -58.40
CA ALA A 479 26.16 -38.45 -58.84
C ALA A 479 26.26 -38.61 -60.36
N VAL A 480 26.66 -37.56 -61.08
CA VAL A 480 26.77 -37.51 -62.55
C VAL A 480 28.19 -37.77 -63.07
N GLU A 481 29.17 -37.83 -62.20
CA GLU A 481 30.57 -38.19 -62.63
C GLU A 481 30.97 -39.64 -62.31
N ALA A 482 30.04 -40.51 -61.90
CA ALA A 482 30.35 -41.93 -61.66
C ALA A 482 29.86 -42.86 -62.81
N ALA A 483 29.52 -42.29 -63.95
CA ALA A 483 29.13 -43.07 -65.14
C ALA A 483 29.77 -42.47 -66.41
N ALA A 484 31.11 -42.42 -66.41
CA ALA A 484 31.90 -42.25 -67.63
C ALA A 484 33.08 -43.23 -67.63
#